data_6fdd1457e28d9660ab05938597af6140
#
_entry.id   6fdd1457e28d9660ab05938597af6140
#
_cell.length_a   1.000
_cell.length_b   1.000
_cell.length_c   1.000
_cell.angle_alpha   90.00
_cell.angle_beta   90.00
_cell.angle_gamma   90.00
#
_symmetry.space_group_name_H-M   'P 1'
#
loop_
_entity.id
_entity.type
_entity.pdbx_description
1 polymer ?
#
loop_
_entity_poly.entity_id
_entity_poly.type
_entity_poly.pdbx_seq_one_letter_code
_entity_poly.pdbx_strand_id
1 'polypeptide(L)'
;GIPKWNEDIASFVPDDKPPPGMLVAGRAKGTMVLSDAFQEGHDLGSSVASELGYKDSDLKAASTPKVAYNVVANWGVPSGKNRAWVDFQNDVTVKDITLANQEGFKSVEHVKRYTTLGMATDQGKTANVLGIGIMAENMSQTMEETGTTIFRPPYSPVAIGAFAGRRRGMEFYPTRYTPSHKWSQEQ
;
A
#
# COMPACT_ATOMS: atom_id res chain seq x y z
N GLY A 1 -16.96 -0.02 -0.38
CA GLY A 1 -16.81 -0.79 0.86
C GLY A 1 -15.58 -0.38 1.62
N ILE A 2 -15.55 -0.66 2.89
CA ILE A 2 -14.39 -0.44 3.76
C ILE A 2 -13.57 -1.73 3.74
N PRO A 3 -12.23 -1.68 3.57
CA PRO A 3 -11.41 -2.88 3.65
C PRO A 3 -11.58 -3.59 4.99
N LYS A 4 -11.62 -4.92 4.96
CA LYS A 4 -11.68 -5.77 6.15
C LYS A 4 -10.32 -6.36 6.45
N TRP A 5 -10.01 -6.51 7.72
CA TRP A 5 -8.80 -7.21 8.13
C TRP A 5 -8.98 -8.72 8.06
N ASN A 6 -8.02 -9.42 7.51
CA ASN A 6 -7.99 -10.88 7.47
C ASN A 6 -6.76 -11.37 8.24
N GLU A 7 -7.02 -12.00 9.39
CA GLU A 7 -5.99 -12.50 10.31
C GLU A 7 -5.13 -13.61 9.70
N ASP A 8 -5.72 -14.48 8.87
CA ASP A 8 -5.01 -15.63 8.30
C ASP A 8 -3.89 -15.22 7.34
N ILE A 9 -3.99 -14.03 6.78
CA ILE A 9 -3.02 -13.49 5.83
C ILE A 9 -2.36 -12.19 6.32
N ALA A 10 -2.72 -11.73 7.50
CA ALA A 10 -2.25 -10.47 8.12
C ALA A 10 -2.32 -9.28 7.14
N SER A 11 -3.45 -9.12 6.46
CA SER A 11 -3.63 -8.10 5.43
C SER A 11 -5.07 -7.60 5.35
N PHE A 12 -5.23 -6.35 4.89
CA PHE A 12 -6.54 -5.85 4.51
C PHE A 12 -6.96 -6.40 3.15
N VAL A 13 -8.21 -6.84 3.07
CA VAL A 13 -8.86 -7.32 1.84
C VAL A 13 -10.07 -6.45 1.53
N PRO A 14 -10.50 -6.38 0.26
CA PRO A 14 -11.72 -5.68 -0.10
C PRO A 14 -12.95 -6.27 0.62
N ASP A 15 -13.92 -5.42 0.88
CA ASP A 15 -15.24 -5.87 1.36
C ASP A 15 -15.93 -6.77 0.33
N ASP A 16 -16.85 -7.62 0.79
CA ASP A 16 -17.63 -8.55 -0.04
C ASP A 16 -18.55 -7.85 -1.05
N LYS A 17 -18.73 -6.55 -0.90
CA LYS A 17 -19.55 -5.70 -1.79
C LYS A 17 -18.67 -4.64 -2.48
N PRO A 18 -17.90 -5.02 -3.49
CA PRO A 18 -17.15 -4.05 -4.29
C PRO A 18 -18.12 -3.12 -5.03
N PRO A 19 -17.66 -1.94 -5.47
CA PRO A 19 -18.44 -1.07 -6.34
C PRO A 19 -18.97 -1.81 -7.58
N PRO A 20 -20.16 -1.43 -8.10
CA PRO A 20 -20.70 -2.04 -9.31
C PRO A 20 -19.70 -2.02 -10.47
N GLY A 21 -19.56 -3.15 -11.14
CA GLY A 21 -18.61 -3.32 -12.25
C GLY A 21 -17.16 -3.59 -11.83
N MET A 22 -16.87 -3.65 -10.53
CA MET A 22 -15.55 -4.03 -10.01
C MET A 22 -15.57 -5.47 -9.51
N LEU A 23 -14.63 -6.26 -9.99
CA LEU A 23 -14.39 -7.63 -9.54
C LEU A 23 -12.98 -7.74 -8.99
N VAL A 24 -12.77 -8.56 -7.97
CA VAL A 24 -11.49 -8.71 -7.31
C VAL A 24 -11.09 -10.17 -7.27
N ALA A 25 -9.86 -10.47 -7.65
CA ALA A 25 -9.32 -11.82 -7.67
C ALA A 25 -7.87 -11.87 -7.18
N GLY A 26 -7.40 -13.08 -6.90
CA GLY A 26 -6.04 -13.36 -6.52
C GLY A 26 -5.61 -12.70 -5.20
N ARG A 27 -4.37 -12.25 -5.12
CA ARG A 27 -3.83 -11.66 -3.88
C ARG A 27 -4.59 -10.43 -3.41
N ALA A 28 -5.16 -9.66 -4.32
CA ALA A 28 -5.99 -8.51 -3.96
C ALA A 28 -7.26 -8.89 -3.20
N LYS A 29 -7.79 -10.10 -3.43
CA LYS A 29 -8.92 -10.67 -2.68
C LYS A 29 -8.51 -11.41 -1.41
N GLY A 30 -7.23 -11.75 -1.28
CA GLY A 30 -6.68 -12.54 -0.18
C GLY A 30 -6.33 -13.98 -0.54
N THR A 31 -6.43 -14.36 -1.82
CA THR A 31 -6.04 -15.68 -2.30
C THR A 31 -4.52 -15.76 -2.43
N MET A 32 -3.84 -16.28 -1.40
CA MET A 32 -2.38 -16.23 -1.28
C MET A 32 -1.67 -17.41 -1.96
N VAL A 33 -2.34 -18.56 -2.12
CA VAL A 33 -1.80 -19.73 -2.80
C VAL A 33 -1.84 -19.50 -4.31
N LEU A 34 -0.68 -19.58 -4.97
CA LEU A 34 -0.53 -19.19 -6.38
C LEU A 34 -1.42 -20.01 -7.33
N SER A 35 -1.51 -21.33 -7.12
CA SER A 35 -2.41 -22.20 -7.92
C SER A 35 -3.86 -21.78 -7.83
N ASP A 36 -4.29 -21.42 -6.63
CA ASP A 36 -5.68 -21.03 -6.38
C ASP A 36 -5.97 -19.64 -6.96
N ALA A 37 -4.98 -18.74 -6.89
CA ALA A 37 -5.07 -17.42 -7.52
C ALA A 37 -5.16 -17.49 -9.06
N PHE A 38 -4.42 -18.42 -9.68
CA PHE A 38 -4.54 -18.67 -11.13
C PHE A 38 -5.90 -19.22 -11.51
N GLN A 39 -6.41 -20.20 -10.74
CA GLN A 39 -7.74 -20.76 -10.99
C GLN A 39 -8.83 -19.69 -10.84
N GLU A 40 -8.77 -18.92 -9.75
CA GLU A 40 -9.71 -17.83 -9.51
C GLU A 40 -9.69 -16.77 -10.62
N GLY A 41 -8.50 -16.36 -11.08
CA GLY A 41 -8.36 -15.42 -12.18
C GLY A 41 -8.91 -15.95 -13.51
N HIS A 42 -8.68 -17.23 -13.79
CA HIS A 42 -9.23 -17.91 -14.95
C HIS A 42 -10.77 -17.94 -14.91
N ASP A 43 -11.35 -18.42 -13.81
CA ASP A 43 -12.79 -18.59 -13.67
C ASP A 43 -13.53 -17.24 -13.74
N LEU A 44 -12.96 -16.22 -13.09
CA LEU A 44 -13.49 -14.87 -13.14
C LEU A 44 -13.39 -14.27 -14.55
N GLY A 45 -12.26 -14.47 -15.23
CA GLY A 45 -12.08 -14.02 -16.61
C GLY A 45 -13.05 -14.68 -17.58
N SER A 46 -13.26 -15.99 -17.46
CA SER A 46 -14.24 -16.76 -18.25
C SER A 46 -15.67 -16.27 -17.99
N SER A 47 -16.03 -16.03 -16.73
CA SER A 47 -17.35 -15.49 -16.38
C SER A 47 -17.61 -14.14 -17.03
N VAL A 48 -16.67 -13.20 -16.92
CA VAL A 48 -16.78 -11.87 -17.52
C VAL A 48 -16.84 -11.94 -19.04
N ALA A 49 -16.02 -12.79 -19.66
CA ALA A 49 -16.06 -12.99 -21.11
C ALA A 49 -17.44 -13.50 -21.57
N SER A 50 -18.00 -14.45 -20.83
CA SER A 50 -19.34 -14.99 -21.11
C SER A 50 -20.43 -13.93 -20.95
N GLU A 51 -20.39 -13.13 -19.89
CA GLU A 51 -21.33 -12.02 -19.66
C GLU A 51 -21.28 -10.97 -20.80
N LEU A 52 -20.11 -10.77 -21.39
CA LEU A 52 -19.92 -9.86 -22.53
C LEU A 52 -20.24 -10.52 -23.89
N GLY A 53 -20.73 -11.76 -23.91
CA GLY A 53 -21.12 -12.46 -25.10
C GLY A 53 -19.97 -13.12 -25.88
N TYR A 54 -18.80 -13.23 -25.29
CA TYR A 54 -17.68 -13.98 -25.87
C TYR A 54 -17.82 -15.46 -25.54
N LYS A 55 -17.34 -16.32 -26.46
CA LYS A 55 -17.25 -17.75 -26.20
C LYS A 55 -16.12 -18.01 -25.17
N ASP A 56 -16.39 -18.96 -24.29
CA ASP A 56 -15.35 -19.44 -23.37
C ASP A 56 -14.19 -20.03 -24.18
N SER A 57 -12.98 -19.82 -23.68
CA SER A 57 -11.77 -20.35 -24.29
C SER A 57 -11.48 -21.73 -23.71
N ASP A 58 -10.96 -22.66 -24.54
CA ASP A 58 -10.49 -23.96 -24.09
C ASP A 58 -9.18 -23.88 -23.26
N LEU A 59 -8.75 -22.65 -22.93
CA LEU A 59 -7.57 -22.42 -22.11
C LEU A 59 -7.84 -22.88 -20.68
N LYS A 60 -6.88 -23.60 -20.11
CA LYS A 60 -6.91 -24.02 -18.71
C LYS A 60 -6.09 -23.06 -17.86
N ALA A 61 -6.50 -22.90 -16.62
CA ALA A 61 -5.68 -22.18 -15.65
C ALA A 61 -4.28 -22.80 -15.55
N ALA A 62 -3.27 -21.97 -15.38
CA ALA A 62 -1.91 -22.43 -15.16
C ALA A 62 -1.83 -23.26 -13.88
N SER A 63 -1.20 -24.43 -13.97
CA SER A 63 -1.00 -25.33 -12.81
C SER A 63 0.36 -25.05 -12.16
N THR A 64 0.36 -24.92 -10.83
CA THR A 64 1.56 -24.83 -10.03
C THR A 64 1.43 -25.73 -8.80
N PRO A 65 2.53 -26.20 -8.22
CA PRO A 65 2.48 -26.90 -6.93
C PRO A 65 1.80 -26.02 -5.87
N LYS A 66 0.93 -26.63 -5.05
CA LYS A 66 0.35 -25.93 -3.90
C LYS A 66 1.42 -25.78 -2.82
N VAL A 67 1.74 -24.54 -2.53
CA VAL A 67 2.63 -24.18 -1.42
C VAL A 67 1.76 -23.52 -0.35
N ALA A 68 1.80 -24.04 0.87
CA ALA A 68 1.07 -23.45 1.98
C ALA A 68 1.58 -22.01 2.25
N TYR A 69 0.65 -21.11 2.41
CA TYR A 69 0.93 -19.75 2.85
C TYR A 69 0.69 -19.68 4.36
N ASN A 70 1.71 -19.25 5.08
CA ASN A 70 1.62 -19.03 6.52
C ASN A 70 2.32 -17.72 6.85
N VAL A 71 1.63 -16.84 7.59
CA VAL A 71 2.14 -15.55 8.01
C VAL A 71 1.79 -15.31 9.47
N VAL A 72 2.70 -14.71 10.20
CA VAL A 72 2.48 -14.24 11.56
C VAL A 72 2.66 -12.73 11.56
N ALA A 73 1.62 -12.02 11.98
CA ALA A 73 1.69 -10.57 12.12
C ALA A 73 2.70 -10.20 13.22
N ASN A 74 3.62 -9.30 12.90
CA ASN A 74 4.58 -8.75 13.85
C ASN A 74 4.74 -7.26 13.58
N TRP A 75 4.17 -6.44 14.45
CA TRP A 75 4.12 -4.99 14.26
C TRP A 75 5.33 -4.26 14.83
N GLY A 76 6.11 -4.90 15.68
CA GLY A 76 7.28 -4.28 16.28
C GLY A 76 8.35 -5.26 16.69
N VAL A 77 9.58 -4.77 16.74
CA VAL A 77 10.67 -5.49 17.37
C VAL A 77 10.60 -5.26 18.88
N PRO A 78 10.69 -6.30 19.73
CA PRO A 78 10.71 -6.13 21.18
C PRO A 78 11.74 -5.07 21.56
N SER A 79 11.34 -4.14 22.40
CA SER A 79 12.08 -2.92 22.70
C SER A 79 13.46 -3.19 23.31
N GLY A 80 14.48 -2.98 22.51
CA GLY A 80 15.83 -2.69 23.00
C GLY A 80 16.01 -1.18 23.23
N LYS A 81 17.23 -0.77 23.56
CA LYS A 81 17.60 0.65 23.65
C LYS A 81 17.67 1.36 22.28
N ASN A 82 17.56 0.61 21.20
CA ASN A 82 17.70 1.09 19.84
C ASN A 82 16.38 1.63 19.29
N ARG A 83 16.46 2.43 18.21
CA ARG A 83 15.29 2.92 17.50
C ARG A 83 14.63 1.81 16.71
N ALA A 84 13.30 1.66 16.80
CA ALA A 84 12.49 0.78 15.99
C ALA A 84 11.88 1.61 14.85
N TRP A 85 12.43 1.47 13.65
CA TRP A 85 12.01 2.20 12.46
C TRP A 85 10.76 1.57 11.85
N VAL A 86 9.82 2.41 11.44
CA VAL A 86 8.58 2.04 10.78
C VAL A 86 8.59 2.51 9.33
N ASP A 87 8.91 3.77 9.09
CA ASP A 87 9.05 4.34 7.76
C ASP A 87 10.48 4.84 7.56
N PHE A 88 11.22 4.15 6.68
CA PHE A 88 12.62 4.48 6.40
C PHE A 88 12.80 5.70 5.49
N GLN A 89 11.75 6.12 4.77
CA GLN A 89 11.84 7.25 3.86
C GLN A 89 11.65 8.59 4.59
N ASN A 90 10.83 8.58 5.64
CA ASN A 90 10.56 9.76 6.46
C ASN A 90 11.05 9.61 7.90
N ASP A 91 11.91 8.63 8.18
CA ASP A 91 12.52 8.41 9.49
C ASP A 91 11.52 8.29 10.66
N VAL A 92 10.32 7.73 10.38
CA VAL A 92 9.30 7.54 11.42
C VAL A 92 9.59 6.29 12.23
N THR A 93 9.55 6.41 13.55
CA THR A 93 9.78 5.32 14.50
C THR A 93 8.51 4.93 15.26
N VAL A 94 8.54 3.79 15.92
CA VAL A 94 7.47 3.37 16.86
C VAL A 94 7.22 4.45 17.92
N LYS A 95 8.27 5.12 18.40
CA LYS A 95 8.15 6.20 19.41
C LYS A 95 7.38 7.40 18.89
N ASP A 96 7.53 7.75 17.62
CA ASP A 96 6.81 8.88 17.02
C ASP A 96 5.31 8.57 16.92
N ILE A 97 4.95 7.34 16.56
CA ILE A 97 3.55 6.90 16.54
C ILE A 97 2.97 6.87 17.97
N THR A 98 3.72 6.33 18.91
CA THR A 98 3.31 6.30 20.32
C THR A 98 3.11 7.69 20.89
N LEU A 99 4.04 8.62 20.61
CA LEU A 99 3.93 10.02 21.01
C LEU A 99 2.69 10.67 20.40
N ALA A 100 2.44 10.47 19.10
CA ALA A 100 1.23 10.98 18.46
C ALA A 100 -0.05 10.49 19.16
N ASN A 101 -0.13 9.21 19.52
CA ASN A 101 -1.27 8.69 20.27
C ASN A 101 -1.39 9.30 21.67
N GLN A 102 -0.26 9.52 22.38
CA GLN A 102 -0.24 10.19 23.70
C GLN A 102 -0.72 11.64 23.62
N GLU A 103 -0.42 12.34 22.53
CA GLU A 103 -0.88 13.70 22.26
C GLU A 103 -2.34 13.76 21.78
N GLY A 104 -3.02 12.61 21.69
CA GLY A 104 -4.45 12.52 21.40
C GLY A 104 -4.81 12.29 19.93
N PHE A 105 -3.84 12.04 19.05
CA PHE A 105 -4.13 11.65 17.67
C PHE A 105 -4.59 10.19 17.61
N LYS A 106 -5.89 9.99 17.47
CA LYS A 106 -6.51 8.64 17.46
C LYS A 106 -6.81 8.12 16.06
N SER A 107 -6.88 8.99 15.05
CA SER A 107 -7.13 8.62 13.67
C SER A 107 -5.81 8.32 12.95
N VAL A 108 -5.73 7.20 12.22
CA VAL A 108 -4.55 6.86 11.39
C VAL A 108 -4.20 7.96 10.40
N GLU A 109 -5.20 8.67 9.87
CA GLU A 109 -4.98 9.79 8.94
C GLU A 109 -4.37 11.02 9.62
N HIS A 110 -4.66 11.26 10.89
CA HIS A 110 -4.04 12.34 11.65
C HIS A 110 -2.61 11.95 12.07
N VAL A 111 -2.40 10.74 12.57
CA VAL A 111 -1.06 10.22 12.89
C VAL A 111 -0.16 10.24 11.67
N LYS A 112 -0.67 9.81 10.51
CA LYS A 112 0.04 9.90 9.23
C LYS A 112 0.54 11.32 8.93
N ARG A 113 -0.29 12.33 9.09
CA ARG A 113 0.08 13.73 8.81
C ARG A 113 0.99 14.32 9.88
N TYR A 114 0.81 13.94 11.13
CA TYR A 114 1.62 14.40 12.22
C TYR A 114 3.06 13.86 12.15
N THR A 115 3.20 12.57 11.84
CA THR A 115 4.50 11.89 11.79
C THR A 115 5.13 11.84 10.40
N THR A 116 4.40 12.22 9.36
CA THR A 116 4.75 11.99 7.94
C THR A 116 4.80 10.52 7.52
N LEU A 117 4.28 9.60 8.33
CA LEU A 117 4.19 8.16 8.04
C LEU A 117 3.52 7.91 6.67
N GLY A 118 4.20 7.21 5.78
CA GLY A 118 3.65 6.82 4.49
C GLY A 118 3.38 7.97 3.52
N MET A 119 4.00 9.13 3.72
CA MET A 119 3.84 10.31 2.85
C MET A 119 4.96 10.47 1.82
N ALA A 120 5.93 9.57 1.80
CA ALA A 120 7.02 9.57 0.84
C ALA A 120 6.64 8.92 -0.50
N THR A 121 7.62 8.72 -1.39
CA THR A 121 7.42 8.24 -2.77
C THR A 121 6.74 6.88 -2.86
N ASP A 122 6.93 5.99 -1.88
CA ASP A 122 6.27 4.68 -1.83
C ASP A 122 4.79 4.77 -1.43
N GLN A 123 4.32 5.94 -0.99
CA GLN A 123 2.94 6.17 -0.53
C GLN A 123 2.50 5.19 0.55
N GLY A 124 3.42 4.83 1.43
CA GLY A 124 3.17 3.97 2.59
C GLY A 124 2.98 2.49 2.29
N LYS A 125 3.35 2.01 1.10
CA LYS A 125 3.23 0.59 0.74
C LYS A 125 3.99 -0.33 1.69
N THR A 126 5.10 0.14 2.25
CA THR A 126 5.93 -0.63 3.19
C THR A 126 5.60 -0.36 4.66
N ALA A 127 5.08 0.82 5.00
CA ALA A 127 4.99 1.30 6.37
C ALA A 127 3.55 1.43 6.92
N ASN A 128 2.54 1.65 6.06
CA ASN A 128 1.20 1.98 6.53
C ASN A 128 0.57 0.89 7.39
N VAL A 129 0.61 -0.38 6.95
CA VAL A 129 0.00 -1.50 7.69
C VAL A 129 0.73 -1.71 9.02
N LEU A 130 2.06 -1.59 9.02
CA LEU A 130 2.87 -1.66 10.24
C LEU A 130 2.50 -0.54 11.23
N GLY A 131 2.36 0.69 10.74
CA GLY A 131 1.95 1.82 11.55
C GLY A 131 0.54 1.67 12.13
N ILE A 132 -0.41 1.12 11.35
CA ILE A 132 -1.76 0.79 11.81
C ILE A 132 -1.71 -0.25 12.93
N GLY A 133 -0.91 -1.32 12.78
CA GLY A 133 -0.74 -2.35 13.79
C GLY A 133 -0.20 -1.80 15.12
N ILE A 134 0.82 -0.94 15.05
CA ILE A 134 1.38 -0.28 16.24
C ILE A 134 0.32 0.62 16.91
N MET A 135 -0.47 1.35 16.13
CA MET A 135 -1.57 2.16 16.67
C MET A 135 -2.65 1.28 17.33
N ALA A 136 -3.03 0.17 16.69
CA ALA A 136 -3.99 -0.78 17.24
C ALA A 136 -3.53 -1.30 18.61
N GLU A 137 -2.28 -1.71 18.73
CA GLU A 137 -1.67 -2.12 20.00
C GLU A 137 -1.69 -0.98 21.04
N ASN A 138 -1.24 0.21 20.68
CA ASN A 138 -1.20 1.37 21.59
C ASN A 138 -2.58 1.76 22.11
N MET A 139 -3.63 1.60 21.30
CA MET A 139 -5.00 1.97 21.65
C MET A 139 -5.84 0.80 22.14
N SER A 140 -5.30 -0.42 22.18
CA SER A 140 -6.04 -1.65 22.51
C SER A 140 -7.28 -1.84 21.64
N GLN A 141 -7.13 -1.62 20.34
CA GLN A 141 -8.14 -1.75 19.31
C GLN A 141 -7.78 -2.86 18.32
N THR A 142 -8.77 -3.32 17.57
CA THR A 142 -8.53 -4.20 16.42
C THR A 142 -7.98 -3.40 15.23
N MET A 143 -7.42 -4.10 14.24
CA MET A 143 -6.98 -3.49 12.98
C MET A 143 -8.14 -2.82 12.22
N GLU A 144 -9.33 -3.41 12.28
CA GLU A 144 -10.53 -2.84 11.64
C GLU A 144 -11.01 -1.56 12.32
N GLU A 145 -11.04 -1.53 13.66
CA GLU A 145 -11.42 -0.34 14.43
C GLU A 145 -10.41 0.81 14.23
N THR A 146 -9.13 0.49 14.13
CA THR A 146 -8.09 1.47 13.87
C THR A 146 -8.21 2.05 12.45
N GLY A 147 -8.66 1.22 11.50
CA GLY A 147 -8.95 1.63 10.13
C GLY A 147 -7.73 1.68 9.21
N THR A 148 -7.94 2.19 8.01
CA THR A 148 -6.92 2.26 6.97
C THR A 148 -6.58 3.70 6.60
N THR A 149 -5.35 3.90 6.11
CA THR A 149 -4.94 5.17 5.54
C THR A 149 -5.48 5.33 4.11
N ILE A 150 -5.75 6.56 3.72
CA ILE A 150 -6.11 6.93 2.34
C ILE A 150 -4.87 7.52 1.67
N PHE A 151 -4.49 6.97 0.52
CA PHE A 151 -3.44 7.53 -0.30
C PHE A 151 -3.99 8.63 -1.22
N ARG A 152 -3.09 9.51 -1.69
CA ARG A 152 -3.43 10.55 -2.67
C ARG A 152 -2.78 10.25 -4.01
N PRO A 153 -3.47 10.52 -5.14
CA PRO A 153 -2.85 10.42 -6.46
C PRO A 153 -1.63 11.37 -6.59
N PRO A 154 -0.58 10.95 -7.30
CA PRO A 154 -0.39 9.64 -7.90
C PRO A 154 0.06 8.59 -6.86
N TYR A 155 -0.62 7.48 -6.82
CA TYR A 155 -0.26 6.36 -5.92
C TYR A 155 1.04 5.65 -6.35
N SER A 156 1.30 5.60 -7.63
CA SER A 156 2.57 5.15 -8.19
C SER A 156 3.41 6.36 -8.61
N PRO A 157 4.73 6.35 -8.34
CA PRO A 157 5.60 7.42 -8.81
C PRO A 157 5.50 7.62 -10.32
N VAL A 158 5.39 8.86 -10.75
CA VAL A 158 5.30 9.22 -12.17
C VAL A 158 6.52 10.07 -12.55
N ALA A 159 7.25 9.65 -13.58
CA ALA A 159 8.39 10.39 -14.07
C ALA A 159 7.96 11.75 -14.68
N ILE A 160 8.75 12.79 -14.45
CA ILE A 160 8.52 14.12 -15.02
C ILE A 160 8.37 14.06 -16.55
N GLY A 161 9.10 13.17 -17.21
CA GLY A 161 8.98 12.96 -18.65
C GLY A 161 7.59 12.50 -19.12
N ALA A 162 6.84 11.78 -18.26
CA ALA A 162 5.47 11.38 -18.57
C ALA A 162 4.52 12.58 -18.55
N PHE A 163 4.70 13.52 -17.62
CA PHE A 163 3.92 14.78 -17.59
C PHE A 163 4.23 15.68 -18.77
N ALA A 164 5.49 15.77 -19.20
CA ALA A 164 5.89 16.56 -20.36
C ALA A 164 5.33 15.99 -21.69
N GLY A 165 5.08 14.68 -21.74
CA GLY A 165 4.58 14.01 -22.93
C GLY A 165 5.52 14.21 -24.13
N ARG A 166 4.95 14.60 -25.28
CA ARG A 166 5.71 14.87 -26.51
C ARG A 166 6.27 16.30 -26.59
N ARG A 167 5.81 17.20 -25.72
CA ARG A 167 6.21 18.61 -25.69
C ARG A 167 7.48 18.78 -24.85
N ARG A 168 8.64 18.52 -25.42
CA ARG A 168 9.94 18.60 -24.76
C ARG A 168 10.77 19.78 -25.28
N GLY A 169 10.15 20.95 -25.36
CA GLY A 169 10.83 22.17 -25.81
C GLY A 169 11.56 22.87 -24.67
N MET A 170 11.87 24.16 -24.88
CA MET A 170 12.58 25.00 -23.91
C MET A 170 11.90 25.09 -22.54
N GLU A 171 10.62 24.79 -22.43
CA GLU A 171 9.85 24.84 -21.19
C GLU A 171 10.02 23.57 -20.32
N PHE A 172 10.62 22.50 -20.87
CA PHE A 172 10.90 21.27 -20.11
C PHE A 172 12.26 21.34 -19.44
N TYR A 173 12.30 21.96 -18.26
CA TYR A 173 13.49 22.04 -17.41
C TYR A 173 13.33 21.16 -16.18
N PRO A 174 13.77 19.90 -16.20
CA PRO A 174 13.69 19.01 -15.02
C PRO A 174 14.62 19.44 -13.90
N THR A 175 15.69 20.15 -14.23
CA THR A 175 16.63 20.71 -13.26
C THR A 175 16.63 22.22 -13.35
N ARG A 176 16.42 22.86 -12.21
CA ARG A 176 16.50 24.33 -12.09
C ARG A 176 17.56 24.68 -11.05
N TYR A 177 18.35 25.67 -11.39
CA TYR A 177 19.42 26.17 -10.52
C TYR A 177 19.00 27.48 -9.86
N THR A 178 19.43 27.66 -8.61
CA THR A 178 19.33 28.96 -7.95
C THR A 178 20.28 29.97 -8.60
N PRO A 179 20.05 31.28 -8.47
CA PRO A 179 20.97 32.29 -9.00
C PRO A 179 22.42 32.15 -8.46
N SER A 180 22.57 31.61 -7.25
CA SER A 180 23.87 31.41 -6.59
C SER A 180 24.54 30.08 -6.94
N HIS A 181 23.94 29.24 -7.79
CA HIS A 181 24.43 27.88 -8.05
C HIS A 181 25.88 27.87 -8.59
N LYS A 182 26.17 28.72 -9.57
CA LYS A 182 27.51 28.81 -10.15
C LYS A 182 28.54 29.19 -9.11
N TRP A 183 28.23 30.20 -8.30
CA TRP A 183 29.12 30.63 -7.20
C TRP A 183 29.40 29.50 -6.21
N SER A 184 28.36 28.72 -5.85
CA SER A 184 28.53 27.57 -4.93
C SER A 184 29.36 26.42 -5.51
N GLN A 185 29.43 26.29 -6.85
CA GLN A 185 30.27 25.27 -7.50
C GLN A 185 31.75 25.67 -7.57
N GLU A 186 32.03 26.95 -7.53
CA GLU A 186 33.41 27.49 -7.65
C GLU A 186 34.13 27.59 -6.28
N GLN A 187 33.46 27.33 -5.16
CA GLN A 187 33.99 27.28 -3.81
C GLN A 187 34.45 25.87 -3.42
#